data_33243aa4277a71fb8c185d4b64b7caea
#
_entry.id   33243aa4277a71fb8c185d4b64b7caea
#
_cell.length_a   1.000
_cell.length_b   1.000
_cell.length_c   1.000
_cell.angle_alpha   90.00
_cell.angle_beta   90.00
_cell.angle_gamma   90.00
#
_symmetry.space_group_name_H-M   'P 1'
#
loop_
_entity.id
_entity.type
_entity.pdbx_description
1 polymer ?
#
loop_
_entity_poly.entity_id
_entity_poly.type
_entity_poly.pdbx_seq_one_letter_code
_entity_poly.pdbx_strand_id
1 'polypeptide(L)'
;MSLPLIANQLYGPSYVSLDYALSHYGLIPEAVYQITSVTTRRSKTYDTPLGRFSYERLALCVYPLGIISTRNEAGHYYLMASKEKVPRDKLIRTSNLPITSPASLLSYLNQDLRLDTNQLADFDPALVRRIAAVGVKRRVLENLSLLLEKRLWAS
;
A
#
# COMPACT_ATOMS: atom_id res chain seq x y z
N MET A 1 11.17 6.99 -19.51
CA MET A 1 11.02 7.92 -18.38
C MET A 1 10.28 7.22 -17.25
N SER A 2 10.82 7.29 -16.03
CA SER A 2 10.21 6.59 -14.88
C SER A 2 9.29 7.52 -14.11
N LEU A 3 7.98 7.29 -14.22
CA LEU A 3 7.00 8.07 -13.48
C LEU A 3 7.12 7.88 -11.95
N PRO A 4 7.37 6.66 -11.43
CA PRO A 4 7.61 6.51 -9.99
C PRO A 4 8.81 7.30 -9.46
N LEU A 5 9.90 7.36 -10.21
CA LEU A 5 11.06 8.17 -9.82
C LEU A 5 10.71 9.65 -9.79
N ILE A 6 9.99 10.12 -10.79
CA ILE A 6 9.52 11.51 -10.84
C ILE A 6 8.62 11.81 -9.62
N ALA A 7 7.73 10.86 -9.27
CA ALA A 7 6.88 11.02 -8.10
C ALA A 7 7.69 11.23 -6.83
N ASN A 8 8.77 10.46 -6.63
CA ASN A 8 9.63 10.62 -5.46
C ASN A 8 10.28 12.01 -5.43
N GLN A 9 10.70 12.51 -6.58
CA GLN A 9 11.45 13.75 -6.68
C GLN A 9 10.57 15.00 -6.63
N LEU A 10 9.36 14.89 -7.13
CA LEU A 10 8.45 16.03 -7.26
C LEU A 10 8.00 16.56 -5.90
N TYR A 11 7.83 15.66 -4.92
CA TYR A 11 7.38 16.04 -3.58
C TYR A 11 7.90 15.01 -2.58
N GLY A 12 8.92 15.37 -1.81
CA GLY A 12 9.56 14.46 -0.87
C GLY A 12 9.53 14.97 0.55
N PRO A 13 9.74 14.09 1.53
CA PRO A 13 9.90 12.66 1.36
C PRO A 13 8.60 11.97 0.99
N SER A 14 8.69 10.98 0.12
CA SER A 14 7.52 10.20 -0.31
C SER A 14 7.95 8.84 -0.85
N TYR A 15 7.00 7.92 -0.90
CA TYR A 15 7.16 6.64 -1.58
C TYR A 15 5.89 6.29 -2.34
N VAL A 16 6.03 5.59 -3.47
CA VAL A 16 4.88 5.16 -4.27
C VAL A 16 4.12 4.07 -3.51
N SER A 17 2.81 4.18 -3.44
CA SER A 17 1.94 3.26 -2.71
C SER A 17 0.51 3.37 -3.23
N LEU A 18 -0.44 2.83 -2.48
CA LEU A 18 -1.89 2.93 -2.75
C LEU A 18 -2.26 2.30 -4.10
N ASP A 19 -3.19 2.89 -4.82
CA ASP A 19 -3.76 2.23 -6.00
C ASP A 19 -2.75 1.95 -7.10
N TYR A 20 -1.80 2.86 -7.34
CA TYR A 20 -0.76 2.60 -8.35
C TYR A 20 0.09 1.40 -7.97
N ALA A 21 0.47 1.29 -6.68
CA ALA A 21 1.28 0.17 -6.22
C ALA A 21 0.47 -1.13 -6.21
N LEU A 22 -0.80 -1.10 -5.85
CA LEU A 22 -1.66 -2.28 -5.95
C LEU A 22 -1.70 -2.81 -7.38
N SER A 23 -1.84 -1.91 -8.35
CA SER A 23 -1.83 -2.27 -9.77
C SER A 23 -0.46 -2.80 -10.20
N HIS A 24 0.61 -2.14 -9.77
CA HIS A 24 1.99 -2.53 -10.09
C HIS A 24 2.30 -3.96 -9.67
N TYR A 25 1.85 -4.36 -8.47
CA TYR A 25 2.07 -5.71 -7.96
C TYR A 25 1.05 -6.73 -8.49
N GLY A 26 0.09 -6.29 -9.30
CA GLY A 26 -0.97 -7.17 -9.78
C GLY A 26 -1.96 -7.59 -8.71
N LEU A 27 -2.06 -6.82 -7.63
CA LEU A 27 -2.98 -7.12 -6.54
C LEU A 27 -4.43 -6.75 -6.86
N ILE A 28 -4.63 -5.79 -7.76
CA ILE A 28 -5.96 -5.44 -8.30
C ILE A 28 -5.95 -5.59 -9.81
N PRO A 29 -7.12 -5.87 -10.44
CA PRO A 29 -7.18 -6.09 -11.88
C PRO A 29 -7.11 -4.81 -12.70
N GLU A 30 -7.45 -3.66 -12.12
CA GLU A 30 -7.50 -2.39 -12.84
C GLU A 30 -6.10 -1.85 -13.12
N ALA A 31 -5.92 -1.26 -14.31
CA ALA A 31 -4.73 -0.47 -14.61
C ALA A 31 -4.91 0.92 -13.97
N VAL A 32 -3.87 1.41 -13.31
CA VAL A 32 -3.90 2.71 -12.64
C VAL A 32 -2.85 3.61 -13.28
N TYR A 33 -3.29 4.73 -13.83
CA TYR A 33 -2.41 5.65 -14.56
C TYR A 33 -1.95 6.83 -13.72
N GLN A 34 -2.72 7.17 -12.68
CA GLN A 34 -2.32 8.19 -11.71
C GLN A 34 -1.28 7.59 -10.76
N ILE A 35 -0.18 8.32 -10.54
CA ILE A 35 0.85 7.85 -9.62
C ILE A 35 0.46 8.29 -8.21
N THR A 36 0.13 7.32 -7.36
CA THR A 36 -0.26 7.56 -5.98
C THR A 36 0.89 7.29 -5.03
N SER A 37 1.10 8.19 -4.09
CA SER A 37 2.23 8.12 -3.14
C SER A 37 1.77 8.47 -1.73
N VAL A 38 2.63 8.13 -0.76
CA VAL A 38 2.44 8.47 0.64
C VAL A 38 3.56 9.41 1.07
N THR A 39 3.24 10.38 1.89
CA THR A 39 4.19 11.36 2.40
C THR A 39 3.92 11.66 3.88
N THR A 40 4.91 12.17 4.59
CA THR A 40 4.72 12.70 5.95
C THR A 40 4.30 14.16 5.93
N ARG A 41 4.34 14.80 4.78
CA ARG A 41 3.95 16.19 4.59
C ARG A 41 2.45 16.29 4.29
N ARG A 42 1.98 17.52 4.05
CA ARG A 42 0.59 17.77 3.69
C ARG A 42 0.22 17.02 2.40
N SER A 43 -0.98 16.47 2.35
CA SER A 43 -1.51 15.86 1.13
C SER A 43 -1.56 16.87 -0.01
N LYS A 44 -1.21 16.43 -1.22
CA LYS A 44 -1.08 17.31 -2.37
C LYS A 44 -1.31 16.54 -3.66
N THR A 45 -1.77 17.25 -4.71
CA THR A 45 -1.93 16.69 -6.04
C THR A 45 -1.30 17.62 -7.06
N TYR A 46 -0.55 17.04 -8.00
CA TYR A 46 0.04 17.74 -9.13
C TYR A 46 -0.56 17.19 -10.41
N ASP A 47 -1.10 18.08 -11.25
CA ASP A 47 -1.51 17.75 -12.60
C ASP A 47 -0.42 18.24 -13.56
N THR A 48 0.24 17.33 -14.26
CA THR A 48 1.37 17.64 -15.13
C THR A 48 1.13 17.07 -16.52
N PRO A 49 1.88 17.53 -17.54
CA PRO A 49 1.81 16.93 -18.88
C PRO A 49 2.17 15.44 -18.90
N LEU A 50 2.92 14.96 -17.90
CA LEU A 50 3.30 13.56 -17.77
C LEU A 50 2.24 12.71 -17.08
N GLY A 51 1.26 13.34 -16.43
CA GLY A 51 0.20 12.65 -15.71
C GLY A 51 -0.08 13.30 -14.36
N ARG A 52 -0.98 12.68 -13.60
CA ARG A 52 -1.36 13.16 -12.28
C ARG A 52 -0.56 12.44 -11.22
N PHE A 53 0.00 13.21 -10.28
CA PHE A 53 0.74 12.70 -9.12
C PHE A 53 0.03 13.13 -7.85
N SER A 54 -0.45 12.19 -7.06
CA SER A 54 -1.14 12.48 -5.80
C SER A 54 -0.36 11.94 -4.62
N TYR A 55 -0.41 12.68 -3.52
CA TYR A 55 0.32 12.39 -2.30
C TYR A 55 -0.64 12.44 -1.13
N GLU A 56 -0.70 11.34 -0.37
CA GLU A 56 -1.52 11.23 0.83
C GLU A 56 -0.65 11.23 2.07
N ARG A 57 -1.05 12.00 3.07
CA ARG A 57 -0.28 12.10 4.31
C ARG A 57 -0.54 10.89 5.21
N LEU A 58 0.57 10.31 5.74
CA LEU A 58 0.53 9.34 6.83
C LEU A 58 1.39 9.83 7.98
N ALA A 59 1.04 9.42 9.21
CA ALA A 59 1.82 9.78 10.39
C ALA A 59 3.23 9.24 10.29
N LEU A 60 4.19 9.99 10.83
CA LEU A 60 5.61 9.65 10.78
C LEU A 60 5.91 8.27 11.35
N CYS A 61 5.22 7.88 12.43
CA CYS A 61 5.47 6.60 13.09
C CYS A 61 5.18 5.39 12.21
N VAL A 62 4.31 5.52 11.22
CA VAL A 62 3.95 4.41 10.33
C VAL A 62 4.65 4.49 8.99
N TYR A 63 5.31 5.59 8.69
CA TYR A 63 5.89 5.87 7.38
C TYR A 63 7.03 4.92 7.00
N PRO A 64 8.08 4.72 7.85
CA PRO A 64 9.32 4.12 7.36
C PRO A 64 9.29 2.61 7.15
N LEU A 65 8.39 1.90 7.82
CA LEU A 65 8.41 0.44 7.80
C LEU A 65 7.80 -0.10 6.50
N GLY A 66 8.53 -0.99 5.83
CA GLY A 66 8.04 -1.63 4.62
C GLY A 66 8.27 -0.87 3.32
N ILE A 67 9.10 0.18 3.35
CA ILE A 67 9.51 0.88 2.13
C ILE A 67 10.69 0.15 1.52
N ILE A 68 10.65 -0.06 0.21
CA ILE A 68 11.74 -0.71 -0.52
C ILE A 68 12.29 0.22 -1.60
N SER A 69 13.56 0.01 -1.95
CA SER A 69 14.18 0.68 -3.08
C SER A 69 14.01 -0.22 -4.30
N THR A 70 13.31 0.28 -5.29
CA THR A 70 12.96 -0.47 -6.50
C THR A 70 13.74 0.08 -7.69
N ARG A 71 14.35 -0.81 -8.47
CA ARG A 71 15.14 -0.42 -9.64
C ARG A 71 14.23 -0.37 -10.87
N ASN A 72 14.32 0.72 -11.65
CA ASN A 72 13.62 0.82 -12.92
C ASN A 72 14.46 0.24 -14.06
N GLU A 73 13.92 0.23 -15.27
CA GLU A 73 14.60 -0.33 -16.44
C GLU A 73 15.90 0.38 -16.78
N ALA A 74 15.98 1.68 -16.49
CA ALA A 74 17.19 2.48 -16.74
C ALA A 74 18.26 2.31 -15.67
N GLY A 75 18.00 1.50 -14.64
CA GLY A 75 18.94 1.26 -13.56
C GLY A 75 18.88 2.27 -12.42
N HIS A 76 17.91 3.18 -12.42
CA HIS A 76 17.73 4.14 -11.35
C HIS A 76 16.80 3.58 -10.28
N TYR A 77 16.94 4.03 -9.03
CA TYR A 77 16.17 3.55 -7.91
C TYR A 77 15.11 4.57 -7.48
N TYR A 78 13.95 4.09 -7.10
CA TYR A 78 12.89 4.90 -6.50
C TYR A 78 12.31 4.16 -5.30
N LEU A 79 11.66 4.91 -4.41
CA LEU A 79 11.06 4.35 -3.19
C LEU A 79 9.62 3.96 -3.44
N MET A 80 9.27 2.75 -3.02
CA MET A 80 7.94 2.19 -3.19
C MET A 80 7.60 1.35 -1.97
N ALA A 81 6.31 1.30 -1.61
CA ALA A 81 5.86 0.37 -0.58
C ALA A 81 6.04 -1.07 -1.05
N SER A 82 6.42 -1.95 -0.12
CA SER A 82 6.41 -3.38 -0.38
C SER A 82 4.97 -3.85 -0.59
N LYS A 83 4.80 -5.03 -1.19
CA LYS A 83 3.45 -5.58 -1.40
C LYS A 83 2.69 -5.78 -0.09
N GLU A 84 3.40 -6.00 1.03
CA GLU A 84 2.81 -6.13 2.36
C GLU A 84 2.31 -4.78 2.89
N LYS A 85 3.04 -3.71 2.58
CA LYS A 85 2.71 -2.38 3.08
C LYS A 85 1.54 -1.72 2.35
N VAL A 86 1.38 -2.01 1.06
CA VAL A 86 0.38 -1.31 0.23
C VAL A 86 -1.05 -1.51 0.76
N PRO A 87 -1.51 -2.74 1.05
CA PRO A 87 -2.85 -2.93 1.62
C PRO A 87 -3.02 -2.22 2.96
N ARG A 88 -1.96 -2.22 3.78
CA ARG A 88 -1.98 -1.52 5.06
C ARG A 88 -2.15 -0.01 4.87
N ASP A 89 -1.40 0.59 3.95
CA ASP A 89 -1.52 2.02 3.66
C ASP A 89 -2.94 2.35 3.20
N LYS A 90 -3.51 1.51 2.34
CA LYS A 90 -4.87 1.67 1.85
C LYS A 90 -5.90 1.58 2.97
N LEU A 91 -5.75 0.60 3.88
CA LEU A 91 -6.65 0.43 5.00
C LEU A 91 -6.57 1.61 5.97
N ILE A 92 -5.37 2.14 6.23
CA ILE A 92 -5.19 3.29 7.11
C ILE A 92 -5.88 4.53 6.53
N ARG A 93 -5.83 4.70 5.22
CA ARG A 93 -6.46 5.86 4.56
C ARG A 93 -7.96 5.78 4.48
N THR A 94 -8.54 4.58 4.60
CA THR A 94 -9.97 4.40 4.47
C THR A 94 -10.68 4.62 5.80
N SER A 95 -11.72 5.46 5.81
CA SER A 95 -12.52 5.75 7.00
C SER A 95 -13.64 4.72 7.17
N ASN A 96 -14.10 4.56 8.42
CA ASN A 96 -15.30 3.79 8.74
C ASN A 96 -15.28 2.35 8.22
N LEU A 97 -14.14 1.66 8.44
CA LEU A 97 -14.00 0.27 8.02
C LEU A 97 -14.86 -0.65 8.89
N PRO A 98 -15.73 -1.46 8.28
CA PRO A 98 -16.58 -2.41 9.03
C PRO A 98 -15.83 -3.72 9.33
N ILE A 99 -14.60 -3.63 9.81
CA ILE A 99 -13.74 -4.78 10.02
C ILE A 99 -13.63 -5.09 11.50
N THR A 100 -14.15 -6.25 11.91
CA THR A 100 -14.13 -6.72 13.29
C THR A 100 -13.50 -8.09 13.44
N SER A 101 -13.18 -8.78 12.34
CA SER A 101 -12.63 -10.13 12.36
C SER A 101 -11.77 -10.36 11.11
N PRO A 102 -10.92 -11.40 11.12
CA PRO A 102 -10.18 -11.75 9.89
C PRO A 102 -11.10 -12.05 8.71
N ALA A 103 -12.26 -12.69 8.95
CA ALA A 103 -13.21 -13.00 7.89
C ALA A 103 -13.81 -11.73 7.28
N SER A 104 -14.15 -10.73 8.10
CA SER A 104 -14.67 -9.46 7.58
C SER A 104 -13.60 -8.70 6.82
N LEU A 105 -12.34 -8.77 7.24
CA LEU A 105 -11.24 -8.18 6.51
C LEU A 105 -11.06 -8.85 5.14
N LEU A 106 -11.10 -10.18 5.09
CA LEU A 106 -10.96 -10.90 3.82
C LEU A 106 -12.07 -10.50 2.85
N SER A 107 -13.30 -10.40 3.33
CA SER A 107 -14.43 -9.96 2.52
C SER A 107 -14.21 -8.55 1.98
N TYR A 108 -13.74 -7.64 2.82
CA TYR A 108 -13.46 -6.25 2.41
C TYR A 108 -12.37 -6.20 1.33
N LEU A 109 -11.26 -6.91 1.54
CA LEU A 109 -10.17 -6.95 0.57
C LEU A 109 -10.64 -7.50 -0.78
N ASN A 110 -11.45 -8.56 -0.75
CA ASN A 110 -11.93 -9.22 -1.96
C ASN A 110 -13.00 -8.39 -2.68
N GLN A 111 -14.02 -7.95 -1.95
CA GLN A 111 -15.21 -7.33 -2.56
C GLN A 111 -15.08 -5.84 -2.75
N ASP A 112 -14.57 -5.11 -1.77
CA ASP A 112 -14.50 -3.65 -1.83
C ASP A 112 -13.24 -3.16 -2.53
N LEU A 113 -12.08 -3.73 -2.18
CA LEU A 113 -10.81 -3.35 -2.83
C LEU A 113 -10.55 -4.16 -4.09
N ARG A 114 -11.27 -5.28 -4.31
CA ARG A 114 -11.08 -6.18 -5.44
C ARG A 114 -9.65 -6.72 -5.51
N LEU A 115 -9.03 -6.88 -4.34
CA LEU A 115 -7.69 -7.42 -4.23
C LEU A 115 -7.71 -8.92 -4.51
N ASP A 116 -6.74 -9.39 -5.31
CA ASP A 116 -6.56 -10.82 -5.56
C ASP A 116 -6.02 -11.48 -4.30
N THR A 117 -6.90 -12.10 -3.53
CA THR A 117 -6.54 -12.68 -2.24
C THR A 117 -5.61 -13.88 -2.36
N ASN A 118 -5.49 -14.50 -3.54
CA ASN A 118 -4.52 -15.56 -3.76
C ASN A 118 -3.08 -15.04 -3.66
N GLN A 119 -2.87 -13.75 -3.93
CA GLN A 119 -1.56 -13.13 -3.82
C GLN A 119 -1.07 -13.01 -2.37
N LEU A 120 -1.97 -13.16 -1.39
CA LEU A 120 -1.60 -13.12 0.03
C LEU A 120 -0.64 -14.25 0.40
N ALA A 121 -0.63 -15.35 -0.36
CA ALA A 121 0.30 -16.45 -0.14
C ALA A 121 1.77 -16.02 -0.29
N ASP A 122 2.05 -14.99 -1.08
CA ASP A 122 3.39 -14.48 -1.33
C ASP A 122 3.84 -13.41 -0.34
N PHE A 123 2.95 -13.01 0.58
CA PHE A 123 3.29 -11.99 1.58
C PHE A 123 4.16 -12.58 2.67
N ASP A 124 5.10 -11.76 3.18
CA ASP A 124 5.92 -12.12 4.33
C ASP A 124 5.12 -11.89 5.63
N PRO A 125 4.70 -12.95 6.33
CA PRO A 125 3.90 -12.79 7.55
C PRO A 125 4.63 -12.04 8.66
N ALA A 126 5.96 -12.20 8.76
CA ALA A 126 6.74 -11.50 9.78
C ALA A 126 6.73 -9.98 9.54
N LEU A 127 6.86 -9.56 8.28
CA LEU A 127 6.79 -8.15 7.93
C LEU A 127 5.40 -7.58 8.22
N VAL A 128 4.34 -8.31 7.85
CA VAL A 128 2.96 -7.87 8.13
C VAL A 128 2.74 -7.72 9.64
N ARG A 129 3.26 -8.66 10.44
CA ARG A 129 3.14 -8.59 11.91
C ARG A 129 3.83 -7.35 12.46
N ARG A 130 5.03 -7.05 11.97
CA ARG A 130 5.78 -5.87 12.38
C ARG A 130 5.05 -4.58 12.00
N ILE A 131 4.49 -4.54 10.80
CA ILE A 131 3.71 -3.39 10.33
C ILE A 131 2.46 -3.20 11.19
N ALA A 132 1.76 -4.28 11.52
CA ALA A 132 0.54 -4.24 12.31
C ALA A 132 0.77 -3.73 13.74
N ALA A 133 1.97 -3.93 14.27
CA ALA A 133 2.30 -3.53 15.63
C ALA A 133 2.50 -2.03 15.80
N VAL A 134 2.60 -1.27 14.71
CA VAL A 134 2.98 0.14 14.72
C VAL A 134 1.81 1.01 14.24
N GLY A 135 1.52 2.05 14.99
CA GLY A 135 0.65 3.14 14.50
C GLY A 135 -0.84 2.95 14.72
N VAL A 136 -1.61 3.61 13.87
CA VAL A 136 -3.07 3.68 13.97
C VAL A 136 -3.75 2.45 13.38
N LYS A 137 -5.02 2.26 13.74
CA LYS A 137 -5.86 1.14 13.25
C LYS A 137 -5.26 -0.23 13.53
N ARG A 138 -4.60 -0.33 14.68
CA ARG A 138 -3.90 -1.55 15.10
C ARG A 138 -4.79 -2.78 15.04
N ARG A 139 -6.06 -2.65 15.48
CA ARG A 139 -7.00 -3.77 15.51
C ARG A 139 -7.29 -4.30 14.10
N VAL A 140 -7.46 -3.41 13.13
CA VAL A 140 -7.68 -3.80 11.73
C VAL A 140 -6.45 -4.53 11.19
N LEU A 141 -5.25 -3.99 11.46
CA LEU A 141 -4.01 -4.56 10.96
C LEU A 141 -3.66 -5.88 11.65
N GLU A 142 -4.04 -6.06 12.92
CA GLU A 142 -3.89 -7.35 13.59
C GLU A 142 -4.75 -8.42 12.92
N ASN A 143 -5.93 -8.05 12.42
CA ASN A 143 -6.75 -8.97 11.65
C ASN A 143 -6.07 -9.39 10.35
N LEU A 144 -5.34 -8.49 9.71
CA LEU A 144 -4.54 -8.83 8.52
C LEU A 144 -3.47 -9.85 8.87
N SER A 145 -2.76 -9.64 9.98
CA SER A 145 -1.75 -10.59 10.46
C SER A 145 -2.34 -11.97 10.72
N LEU A 146 -3.48 -12.03 11.41
CA LEU A 146 -4.18 -13.29 11.68
C LEU A 146 -4.65 -13.97 10.41
N LEU A 147 -5.15 -13.19 9.45
CA LEU A 147 -5.58 -13.70 8.16
C LEU A 147 -4.44 -14.44 7.46
N LEU A 148 -3.24 -13.86 7.48
CA LEU A 148 -2.06 -14.46 6.86
C LEU A 148 -1.57 -15.69 7.64
N GLU A 149 -1.46 -15.59 8.96
CA GLU A 149 -0.96 -16.67 9.79
C GLU A 149 -1.82 -17.92 9.69
N LYS A 150 -3.13 -17.75 9.68
CA LYS A 150 -4.09 -18.85 9.62
C LYS A 150 -4.46 -19.24 8.19
N ARG A 151 -3.92 -18.55 7.19
CA ARG A 151 -4.16 -18.80 5.77
C ARG A 151 -5.65 -18.88 5.44
N LEU A 152 -6.43 -17.97 6.01
CA LEU A 152 -7.89 -18.01 5.89
C LEU A 152 -8.40 -17.73 4.47
N TRP A 153 -7.55 -17.12 3.62
CA TRP A 153 -7.92 -16.88 2.22
C TRP A 153 -7.93 -18.17 1.39
N ALA A 154 -7.30 -19.22 1.90
CA ALA A 154 -7.11 -20.47 1.15
C ALA A 154 -8.27 -21.47 1.33
N SER A 155 -9.28 -21.12 2.09
CA SER A 155 -10.44 -21.99 2.33
C SER A 155 -11.43 -22.01 1.16
#